data_05535cf725df2ebf75ea4692e1c66d37
#
_entry.id   05535cf725df2ebf75ea4692e1c66d37
#
_cell.length_a   1.000
_cell.length_b   1.000
_cell.length_c   1.000
_cell.angle_alpha   90.00
_cell.angle_beta   90.00
_cell.angle_gamma   90.00
#
_symmetry.space_group_name_H-M   'P 1'
#
loop_
_entity.id
_entity.type
_entity.pdbx_description
1 polymer ?
#
loop_
_entity_poly.entity_id
_entity_poly.type
_entity_poly.pdbx_seq_one_letter_code
_entity_poly.pdbx_strand_id
1 'polypeptide(L)'
;IVKSAKPMPMPKNVPSKSATSLERGTQVKIAPSAPGSVAAKGGLRAYDTNAGALWPLGATVNPNRQIGKLYFDINPGAGVDWRHCTATAVNSENKSTVITAGHCVVNASTKQWYQHLWFYPGYQYGAPLGAWSAKTFGTTGNYYYSGASADDMAAVVVNPDSLGRRIVNRLGGHGAWFNGTVGNYRTSLGYPV
;
A
#
# COMPACT_ATOMS: atom_id res chain seq x y z
N ILE A 1 -1.80 -5.83 -20.09
CA ILE A 1 -2.14 -4.42 -20.40
C ILE A 1 -1.26 -3.43 -19.65
N VAL A 2 -0.55 -3.79 -18.61
CA VAL A 2 0.21 -2.83 -17.77
C VAL A 2 1.72 -3.13 -17.75
N LYS A 3 2.26 -3.74 -18.80
CA LYS A 3 3.70 -4.08 -18.91
C LYS A 3 4.62 -2.84 -18.95
N SER A 4 4.08 -1.68 -19.28
CA SER A 4 4.83 -0.41 -19.45
C SER A 4 4.63 0.60 -18.32
N ALA A 5 3.88 0.25 -17.26
CA ALA A 5 3.66 1.19 -16.16
C ALA A 5 4.96 1.47 -15.41
N LYS A 6 5.29 2.75 -15.29
CA LYS A 6 6.48 3.23 -14.60
C LYS A 6 6.22 3.37 -13.10
N PRO A 7 7.22 3.11 -12.24
CA PRO A 7 7.11 3.42 -10.82
C PRO A 7 6.89 4.92 -10.60
N MET A 8 6.12 5.27 -9.58
CA MET A 8 5.93 6.66 -9.19
C MET A 8 7.14 7.10 -8.35
N PRO A 9 7.88 8.13 -8.78
CA PRO A 9 9.02 8.61 -8.02
C PRO A 9 8.57 9.23 -6.69
N MET A 10 9.39 9.07 -5.66
CA MET A 10 9.19 9.76 -4.39
C MET A 10 9.26 11.28 -4.59
N PRO A 11 8.43 12.06 -3.88
CA PRO A 11 8.50 13.51 -3.91
C PRO A 11 9.89 14.00 -3.52
N LYS A 12 10.53 14.83 -4.37
CA LYS A 12 11.92 15.27 -4.17
C LYS A 12 12.13 16.26 -3.02
N ASN A 13 11.06 16.87 -2.53
CA ASN A 13 11.13 17.85 -1.44
C ASN A 13 10.42 17.30 -0.20
N VAL A 14 11.16 16.60 0.61
CA VAL A 14 10.80 16.34 1.99
C VAL A 14 11.34 17.50 2.81
N PRO A 15 10.53 18.50 3.22
CA PRO A 15 11.02 19.46 4.19
C PRO A 15 11.32 18.68 5.47
N SER A 16 12.58 18.61 5.82
CA SER A 16 13.02 18.15 7.13
C SER A 16 12.58 19.17 8.17
N LYS A 17 11.28 19.22 8.44
CA LYS A 17 10.81 19.83 9.69
C LYS A 17 11.14 18.84 10.78
N SER A 18 12.12 19.21 11.61
CA SER A 18 12.32 18.62 12.92
C SER A 18 10.94 18.31 13.52
N ALA A 19 10.70 17.03 13.80
CA ALA A 19 9.48 16.61 14.45
C ALA A 19 9.48 17.19 15.87
N THR A 20 8.97 18.40 16.00
CA THR A 20 8.51 18.93 17.29
C THR A 20 7.47 17.93 17.78
N SER A 21 7.72 17.40 18.95
CA SER A 21 6.95 16.39 19.68
C SER A 21 5.50 16.29 19.22
N LEU A 22 5.22 15.34 18.32
CA LEU A 22 3.87 14.85 18.10
C LEU A 22 3.42 14.29 19.44
N GLU A 23 2.37 14.88 20.02
CA GLU A 23 1.69 14.29 21.17
C GLU A 23 1.40 12.82 20.80
N ARG A 24 2.02 11.89 21.52
CA ARG A 24 1.80 10.48 21.30
C ARG A 24 0.38 10.16 21.75
N GLY A 25 -0.54 10.07 20.80
CA GLY A 25 -1.87 9.53 21.07
C GLY A 25 -1.78 8.11 21.62
N THR A 26 -2.91 7.61 22.10
CA THR A 26 -3.02 6.23 22.59
C THR A 26 -2.56 5.23 21.53
N GLN A 27 -1.75 4.24 21.92
CA GLN A 27 -1.34 3.17 21.02
C GLN A 27 -2.55 2.33 20.61
N VAL A 28 -2.77 2.21 19.32
CA VAL A 28 -3.83 1.37 18.74
C VAL A 28 -3.17 0.28 17.89
N LYS A 29 -3.46 -0.97 18.20
CA LYS A 29 -2.97 -2.13 17.45
C LYS A 29 -4.13 -2.91 16.87
N ILE A 30 -4.18 -3.01 15.56
CA ILE A 30 -5.13 -3.83 14.81
C ILE A 30 -4.40 -5.11 14.42
N ALA A 31 -4.89 -6.25 14.89
CA ALA A 31 -4.29 -7.54 14.54
C ALA A 31 -4.46 -7.85 13.05
N PRO A 32 -3.51 -8.54 12.43
CA PRO A 32 -3.67 -9.06 11.08
C PRO A 32 -4.80 -10.09 11.04
N SER A 33 -5.48 -10.18 9.90
CA SER A 33 -6.46 -11.24 9.65
C SER A 33 -5.90 -12.25 8.64
N ALA A 34 -6.06 -13.54 8.94
CA ALA A 34 -5.79 -14.60 7.98
C ALA A 34 -7.09 -15.05 7.30
N PRO A 35 -7.08 -15.47 6.03
CA PRO A 35 -8.18 -16.23 5.46
C PRO A 35 -8.18 -17.58 6.16
N GLY A 36 -9.31 -18.08 6.63
CA GLY A 36 -9.52 -19.30 7.38
C GLY A 36 -8.27 -20.17 7.57
N SER A 37 -7.76 -20.17 8.77
CA SER A 37 -6.63 -20.88 9.33
C SER A 37 -5.74 -21.76 8.42
N VAL A 38 -4.54 -21.28 8.11
CA VAL A 38 -3.31 -22.10 8.12
C VAL A 38 -2.23 -21.25 8.77
N ALA A 39 -1.87 -21.59 9.99
CA ALA A 39 -0.74 -20.96 10.69
C ALA A 39 0.55 -21.35 9.98
N ALA A 40 1.16 -20.46 9.25
CA ALA A 40 2.54 -20.62 8.80
C ALA A 40 3.48 -20.41 9.99
N LYS A 41 3.95 -21.48 10.59
CA LYS A 41 5.14 -21.46 11.47
C LYS A 41 6.37 -21.19 10.59
N GLY A 42 6.75 -19.95 10.49
CA GLY A 42 7.98 -19.53 9.83
C GLY A 42 8.54 -18.32 10.57
N GLY A 43 9.60 -18.52 11.35
CA GLY A 43 10.33 -17.41 11.97
C GLY A 43 10.89 -16.50 10.90
N LEU A 44 10.53 -15.23 10.95
CA LEU A 44 11.10 -14.18 10.10
C LEU A 44 12.58 -14.03 10.49
N ARG A 45 13.49 -14.40 9.59
CA ARG A 45 14.89 -14.00 9.72
C ARG A 45 14.99 -12.55 9.31
N ALA A 46 15.57 -11.71 10.18
CA ALA A 46 15.91 -10.35 9.83
C ALA A 46 16.97 -10.38 8.72
N TYR A 47 16.62 -9.87 7.55
CA TYR A 47 17.57 -9.56 6.50
C TYR A 47 17.98 -8.09 6.67
N ASP A 48 19.18 -7.87 7.18
CA ASP A 48 19.80 -6.55 7.23
C ASP A 48 20.61 -6.34 5.95
N THR A 49 19.98 -5.72 4.95
CA THR A 49 20.71 -5.21 3.80
C THR A 49 20.10 -3.87 3.40
N ASN A 50 20.93 -2.84 3.43
CA ASN A 50 20.63 -1.51 2.87
C ASN A 50 20.43 -1.54 1.33
N ALA A 51 20.60 -2.68 0.69
CA ALA A 51 20.29 -2.94 -0.69
C ALA A 51 19.03 -3.82 -0.74
N GLY A 52 18.01 -3.40 -1.47
CA GLY A 52 16.81 -4.20 -1.67
C GLY A 52 17.15 -5.59 -2.19
N ALA A 53 16.68 -6.63 -1.51
CA ALA A 53 16.87 -8.02 -1.91
C ALA A 53 15.53 -8.65 -2.26
N LEU A 54 15.55 -9.65 -3.13
CA LEU A 54 14.36 -10.44 -3.40
C LEU A 54 13.92 -11.14 -2.10
N TRP A 55 12.65 -10.94 -1.74
CA TRP A 55 12.11 -11.60 -0.57
C TRP A 55 12.06 -13.12 -0.82
N PRO A 56 12.62 -13.95 0.09
CA PRO A 56 12.76 -15.39 -0.15
C PRO A 56 11.43 -16.17 -0.18
N LEU A 57 10.37 -15.58 0.38
CA LEU A 57 9.04 -16.17 0.32
C LEU A 57 8.31 -15.67 -0.92
N GLY A 58 7.65 -16.56 -1.65
CA GLY A 58 6.90 -16.21 -2.85
C GLY A 58 5.85 -15.10 -2.60
N ALA A 59 5.62 -14.27 -3.59
CA ALA A 59 4.69 -13.14 -3.49
C ALA A 59 3.23 -13.58 -3.21
N THR A 60 2.87 -14.81 -3.53
CA THR A 60 1.52 -15.36 -3.36
C THR A 60 1.25 -16.03 -2.02
N VAL A 61 2.29 -16.16 -1.17
CA VAL A 61 2.14 -16.76 0.16
C VAL A 61 1.90 -15.70 1.24
N ASN A 62 1.31 -16.12 2.35
CA ASN A 62 1.11 -15.24 3.51
C ASN A 62 2.45 -15.01 4.24
N PRO A 63 2.79 -13.76 4.67
CA PRO A 63 1.99 -12.54 4.61
C PRO A 63 2.15 -11.71 3.31
N ASN A 64 3.00 -12.12 2.37
CA ASN A 64 3.37 -11.31 1.20
C ASN A 64 2.20 -11.09 0.24
N ARG A 65 1.27 -12.05 0.15
CA ARG A 65 0.14 -11.97 -0.77
C ARG A 65 -0.80 -10.80 -0.56
N GLN A 66 -0.76 -10.13 0.61
CA GLN A 66 -1.52 -8.93 0.88
C GLN A 66 -0.83 -7.67 0.34
N ILE A 67 0.48 -7.76 0.03
CA ILE A 67 1.26 -6.68 -0.56
C ILE A 67 1.20 -6.82 -2.08
N GLY A 68 1.05 -5.71 -2.78
CA GLY A 68 0.89 -5.75 -4.23
C GLY A 68 1.23 -4.44 -4.92
N LYS A 69 1.04 -4.41 -6.21
CA LYS A 69 1.13 -3.19 -7.02
C LYS A 69 -0.23 -2.52 -7.11
N LEU A 70 -0.25 -1.21 -6.86
CA LEU A 70 -1.36 -0.33 -7.19
C LEU A 70 -1.02 0.39 -8.48
N TYR A 71 -1.75 0.11 -9.54
CA TYR A 71 -1.64 0.80 -10.82
C TYR A 71 -2.66 1.93 -10.88
N PHE A 72 -2.28 3.03 -11.53
CA PHE A 72 -3.13 4.20 -11.72
C PHE A 72 -2.69 5.03 -12.92
N ASP A 73 -3.62 5.81 -13.46
CA ASP A 73 -3.39 6.75 -14.56
C ASP A 73 -3.20 8.15 -13.98
N ILE A 74 -2.04 8.75 -14.26
CA ILE A 74 -1.71 10.11 -13.80
C ILE A 74 -2.12 11.22 -14.76
N ASN A 75 -2.57 10.86 -15.96
CA ASN A 75 -2.87 11.83 -17.02
C ASN A 75 -4.29 11.66 -17.58
N PRO A 76 -5.33 11.73 -16.73
CA PRO A 76 -6.70 11.52 -17.17
C PRO A 76 -7.10 12.59 -18.19
N GLY A 77 -7.49 12.17 -19.39
CA GLY A 77 -7.98 13.05 -20.46
C GLY A 77 -6.97 13.47 -21.52
N ALA A 78 -5.67 13.21 -21.35
CA ALA A 78 -4.64 13.55 -22.34
C ALA A 78 -3.85 12.32 -22.87
N GLY A 79 -4.41 11.15 -22.73
CA GLY A 79 -3.77 9.86 -22.99
C GLY A 79 -3.32 9.19 -21.71
N VAL A 80 -3.33 7.87 -21.71
CA VAL A 80 -3.07 7.09 -20.50
C VAL A 80 -1.57 7.07 -20.17
N ASP A 81 -1.19 7.56 -18.99
CA ASP A 81 0.16 7.41 -18.44
C ASP A 81 0.10 6.55 -17.16
N TRP A 82 0.30 5.26 -17.34
CA TRP A 82 0.26 4.31 -16.23
C TRP A 82 1.48 4.41 -15.32
N ARG A 83 1.20 4.51 -14.02
CA ARG A 83 2.18 4.43 -12.95
C ARG A 83 1.83 3.31 -11.98
N HIS A 84 2.76 2.96 -11.13
CA HIS A 84 2.50 2.03 -10.05
C HIS A 84 3.21 2.40 -8.75
N CYS A 85 2.60 2.02 -7.67
CA CYS A 85 3.14 2.06 -6.31
C CYS A 85 3.02 0.70 -5.64
N THR A 86 3.67 0.54 -4.49
CA THR A 86 3.35 -0.53 -3.57
C THR A 86 2.10 -0.18 -2.78
N ALA A 87 1.24 -1.16 -2.55
CA ALA A 87 0.10 -1.03 -1.66
C ALA A 87 -0.10 -2.33 -0.86
N THR A 88 -0.86 -2.24 0.22
CA THR A 88 -1.06 -3.37 1.14
C THR A 88 -2.50 -3.45 1.60
N ALA A 89 -3.11 -4.64 1.48
CA ALA A 89 -4.43 -4.90 2.06
C ALA A 89 -4.31 -4.98 3.59
N VAL A 90 -5.12 -4.20 4.29
CA VAL A 90 -5.13 -4.13 5.75
C VAL A 90 -6.43 -4.66 6.33
N ASN A 91 -6.34 -5.23 7.53
CA ASN A 91 -7.53 -5.69 8.24
C ASN A 91 -8.37 -4.49 8.67
N SER A 92 -9.52 -4.36 8.04
CA SER A 92 -10.47 -3.27 8.21
C SER A 92 -11.87 -3.83 8.39
N GLU A 93 -12.77 -3.08 9.00
CA GLU A 93 -14.15 -3.50 9.20
C GLU A 93 -14.85 -3.84 7.87
N ASN A 94 -14.66 -3.00 6.85
CA ASN A 94 -15.23 -3.19 5.53
C ASN A 94 -14.58 -4.32 4.70
N LYS A 95 -13.47 -4.93 5.18
CA LYS A 95 -12.72 -6.02 4.53
C LYS A 95 -12.23 -5.70 3.11
N SER A 96 -12.12 -4.41 2.76
CA SER A 96 -11.86 -3.95 1.39
C SER A 96 -10.85 -2.79 1.34
N THR A 97 -10.14 -2.49 2.44
CA THR A 97 -9.20 -1.37 2.49
C THR A 97 -7.79 -1.79 2.14
N VAL A 98 -7.16 -0.98 1.30
CA VAL A 98 -5.76 -1.06 0.89
C VAL A 98 -5.09 0.26 1.25
N ILE A 99 -3.91 0.21 1.85
CA ILE A 99 -3.11 1.39 2.22
C ILE A 99 -1.96 1.55 1.25
N THR A 100 -1.68 2.79 0.88
CA THR A 100 -0.56 3.21 0.02
C THR A 100 -0.11 4.62 0.43
N ALA A 101 0.80 5.22 -0.33
CA ALA A 101 1.20 6.61 -0.13
C ALA A 101 0.22 7.59 -0.79
N GLY A 102 0.14 8.81 -0.29
CA GLY A 102 -0.73 9.88 -0.83
C GLY A 102 -0.35 10.27 -2.25
N HIS A 103 0.97 10.33 -2.54
CA HIS A 103 1.46 10.62 -3.90
C HIS A 103 1.10 9.53 -4.93
N CYS A 104 0.56 8.39 -4.50
CA CYS A 104 0.09 7.32 -5.38
C CYS A 104 -1.39 7.48 -5.77
N VAL A 105 -2.09 8.45 -5.21
CA VAL A 105 -3.52 8.68 -5.51
C VAL A 105 -3.81 10.12 -5.96
N VAL A 106 -2.94 11.07 -5.64
CA VAL A 106 -3.13 12.49 -5.96
C VAL A 106 -1.80 13.20 -6.18
N ASN A 107 -1.76 14.13 -7.13
CA ASN A 107 -0.70 15.11 -7.24
C ASN A 107 -0.99 16.26 -6.28
N ALA A 108 -0.26 16.34 -5.16
CA ALA A 108 -0.50 17.36 -4.15
C ALA A 108 -0.20 18.80 -4.64
N SER A 109 0.63 18.97 -5.68
CA SER A 109 0.94 20.31 -6.25
C SER A 109 -0.20 20.82 -7.13
N THR A 110 -0.74 19.98 -8.00
CA THR A 110 -1.82 20.33 -8.94
C THR A 110 -3.21 20.04 -8.40
N LYS A 111 -3.33 19.34 -7.29
CA LYS A 111 -4.59 18.84 -6.69
C LYS A 111 -5.34 17.88 -7.60
N GLN A 112 -4.66 17.30 -8.58
CA GLN A 112 -5.23 16.36 -9.53
C GLN A 112 -5.26 14.96 -8.93
N TRP A 113 -6.46 14.40 -8.79
CA TRP A 113 -6.66 13.01 -8.41
C TRP A 113 -6.38 12.10 -9.62
N TYR A 114 -5.66 11.01 -9.34
CA TYR A 114 -5.41 9.99 -10.37
C TYR A 114 -6.65 9.14 -10.61
N GLN A 115 -6.68 8.43 -11.74
CA GLN A 115 -7.82 7.65 -12.15
C GLN A 115 -7.44 6.20 -12.45
N HIS A 116 -8.46 5.36 -12.66
CA HIS A 116 -8.28 3.95 -13.05
C HIS A 116 -7.40 3.15 -12.09
N LEU A 117 -7.59 3.35 -10.77
CA LEU A 117 -6.80 2.65 -9.77
C LEU A 117 -7.18 1.17 -9.73
N TRP A 118 -6.15 0.32 -9.83
CA TRP A 118 -6.26 -1.13 -9.75
C TRP A 118 -5.20 -1.71 -8.84
N PHE A 119 -5.62 -2.51 -7.85
CA PHE A 119 -4.73 -3.19 -6.95
C PHE A 119 -4.53 -4.66 -7.37
N TYR A 120 -3.28 -5.08 -7.47
CA TYR A 120 -2.83 -6.42 -7.86
C TYR A 120 -1.99 -7.02 -6.72
N PRO A 121 -2.62 -7.72 -5.77
CA PRO A 121 -1.92 -8.34 -4.64
C PRO A 121 -1.03 -9.49 -5.10
N GLY A 122 0.05 -9.71 -4.36
CA GLY A 122 1.00 -10.78 -4.67
C GLY A 122 1.53 -10.73 -6.10
N TYR A 123 1.74 -9.52 -6.64
CA TYR A 123 2.15 -9.35 -8.02
C TYR A 123 3.48 -10.05 -8.29
N GLN A 124 3.47 -10.99 -9.23
CA GLN A 124 4.67 -11.70 -9.67
C GLN A 124 4.48 -12.08 -11.14
N TYR A 125 5.14 -11.36 -12.05
CA TYR A 125 5.03 -11.55 -13.50
C TYR A 125 3.59 -11.52 -14.04
N GLY A 126 2.67 -10.86 -13.33
CA GLY A 126 1.25 -10.78 -13.64
C GLY A 126 0.40 -10.63 -12.39
N ALA A 127 -0.88 -10.99 -12.47
CA ALA A 127 -1.86 -10.89 -11.40
C ALA A 127 -2.35 -12.28 -10.94
N PRO A 128 -1.49 -13.13 -10.36
CA PRO A 128 -1.83 -14.53 -10.04
C PRO A 128 -2.97 -14.64 -9.02
N LEU A 129 -3.17 -13.64 -8.19
CA LEU A 129 -4.22 -13.62 -7.17
C LEU A 129 -5.46 -12.82 -7.59
N GLY A 130 -5.46 -12.22 -8.78
CA GLY A 130 -6.55 -11.38 -9.30
C GLY A 130 -6.27 -9.89 -9.19
N ALA A 131 -7.28 -9.09 -9.51
CA ALA A 131 -7.22 -7.63 -9.52
C ALA A 131 -8.47 -7.04 -8.89
N TRP A 132 -8.30 -5.93 -8.17
CA TRP A 132 -9.39 -5.21 -7.50
C TRP A 132 -9.38 -3.75 -7.94
N SER A 133 -10.45 -3.29 -8.57
CA SER A 133 -10.62 -1.88 -8.91
C SER A 133 -10.93 -1.03 -7.69
N ALA A 134 -10.47 0.20 -7.65
CA ALA A 134 -10.87 1.14 -6.60
C ALA A 134 -12.36 1.49 -6.71
N LYS A 135 -13.03 1.52 -5.57
CA LYS A 135 -14.39 2.05 -5.39
C LYS A 135 -14.34 3.53 -4.98
N THR A 136 -13.48 3.83 -4.01
CA THR A 136 -13.20 5.18 -3.51
C THR A 136 -11.81 5.21 -2.90
N PHE A 137 -11.22 6.38 -2.81
CA PHE A 137 -9.90 6.56 -2.21
C PHE A 137 -9.74 7.98 -1.68
N GLY A 138 -8.78 8.17 -0.83
CA GLY A 138 -8.46 9.46 -0.24
C GLY A 138 -7.09 9.46 0.40
N THR A 139 -6.60 10.65 0.69
CA THR A 139 -5.34 10.90 1.39
C THR A 139 -5.58 11.81 2.60
N THR A 140 -4.56 12.00 3.42
CA THR A 140 -4.63 12.93 4.55
C THR A 140 -4.80 14.37 4.06
N GLY A 141 -5.51 15.18 4.83
CA GLY A 141 -5.69 16.61 4.51
C GLY A 141 -4.35 17.34 4.41
N ASN A 142 -3.43 17.08 5.34
CA ASN A 142 -2.11 17.72 5.33
C ASN A 142 -1.33 17.39 4.06
N TYR A 143 -1.33 16.13 3.62
CA TYR A 143 -0.69 15.78 2.35
C TYR A 143 -1.39 16.46 1.17
N TYR A 144 -2.71 16.42 1.11
CA TYR A 144 -3.45 17.02 0.01
C TYR A 144 -3.18 18.52 -0.12
N TYR A 145 -3.25 19.28 0.98
CA TYR A 145 -3.12 20.74 0.94
C TYR A 145 -1.68 21.23 0.86
N SER A 146 -0.74 20.61 1.57
CA SER A 146 0.64 21.07 1.72
C SER A 146 1.70 20.20 1.06
N GLY A 147 1.37 18.97 0.66
CA GLY A 147 2.36 18.00 0.20
C GLY A 147 3.29 17.50 1.30
N ALA A 148 2.88 17.61 2.59
CA ALA A 148 3.70 17.23 3.72
C ALA A 148 4.03 15.74 3.67
N SER A 149 5.30 15.38 3.50
CA SER A 149 5.75 14.00 3.36
C SER A 149 5.53 13.13 4.61
N ALA A 150 5.47 13.74 5.79
CA ALA A 150 5.14 13.05 7.03
C ALA A 150 3.69 12.51 7.02
N ASP A 151 2.83 13.10 6.20
CA ASP A 151 1.42 12.76 6.05
C ASP A 151 1.13 12.10 4.68
N ASP A 152 2.15 11.67 3.96
CA ASP A 152 2.07 11.03 2.63
C ASP A 152 1.50 9.61 2.75
N MET A 153 0.23 9.53 3.11
CA MET A 153 -0.51 8.28 3.29
C MET A 153 -1.88 8.37 2.65
N ALA A 154 -2.31 7.28 2.02
CA ALA A 154 -3.63 7.16 1.41
C ALA A 154 -4.28 5.81 1.72
N ALA A 155 -5.60 5.83 1.70
CA ALA A 155 -6.43 4.63 1.76
C ALA A 155 -7.25 4.50 0.47
N VAL A 156 -7.32 3.28 -0.04
CA VAL A 156 -8.13 2.90 -1.20
C VAL A 156 -9.09 1.81 -0.76
N VAL A 157 -10.38 2.06 -0.89
CA VAL A 157 -11.41 1.02 -0.74
C VAL A 157 -11.64 0.39 -2.10
N VAL A 158 -11.45 -0.92 -2.20
CA VAL A 158 -11.61 -1.63 -3.46
C VAL A 158 -12.99 -2.30 -3.58
N ASN A 159 -13.45 -2.46 -4.81
CA ASN A 159 -14.64 -3.25 -5.10
C ASN A 159 -14.37 -4.73 -4.80
N PRO A 160 -15.40 -5.56 -4.57
CA PRO A 160 -15.24 -7.01 -4.59
C PRO A 160 -14.70 -7.48 -5.95
N ASP A 161 -14.08 -8.66 -5.96
CA ASP A 161 -13.66 -9.30 -7.21
C ASP A 161 -14.87 -9.78 -8.04
N SER A 162 -14.60 -10.36 -9.21
CA SER A 162 -15.64 -10.86 -10.13
C SER A 162 -16.54 -11.97 -9.53
N LEU A 163 -16.14 -12.55 -8.40
CA LEU A 163 -16.91 -13.54 -7.64
C LEU A 163 -17.57 -12.93 -6.40
N GLY A 164 -17.60 -11.61 -6.26
CA GLY A 164 -18.20 -10.90 -5.12
C GLY A 164 -17.37 -10.96 -3.83
N ARG A 165 -16.13 -11.44 -3.87
CA ARG A 165 -15.29 -11.62 -2.67
C ARG A 165 -14.54 -10.35 -2.31
N ARG A 166 -14.63 -9.93 -1.05
CA ARG A 166 -13.85 -8.82 -0.51
C ARG A 166 -12.39 -9.26 -0.33
N ILE A 167 -11.46 -8.35 -0.59
CA ILE A 167 -10.04 -8.65 -0.66
C ILE A 167 -9.49 -9.28 0.63
N VAL A 168 -9.87 -8.74 1.80
CA VAL A 168 -9.41 -9.27 3.10
C VAL A 168 -9.97 -10.65 3.38
N ASN A 169 -11.20 -10.93 2.98
CA ASN A 169 -11.79 -12.28 3.12
C ASN A 169 -11.07 -13.29 2.21
N ARG A 170 -10.60 -12.84 1.05
CA ARG A 170 -9.93 -13.71 0.07
C ARG A 170 -8.45 -13.95 0.41
N LEU A 171 -7.74 -12.92 0.86
CA LEU A 171 -6.27 -12.95 0.97
C LEU A 171 -5.77 -12.74 2.40
N GLY A 172 -6.62 -12.32 3.34
CA GLY A 172 -6.22 -11.77 4.61
C GLY A 172 -5.86 -10.30 4.51
N GLY A 173 -5.50 -9.69 5.62
CA GLY A 173 -5.06 -8.31 5.70
C GLY A 173 -3.98 -8.15 6.76
N HIS A 174 -3.01 -7.29 6.48
CA HIS A 174 -2.02 -6.90 7.48
C HIS A 174 -2.70 -6.18 8.65
N GLY A 175 -2.15 -6.34 9.83
CA GLY A 175 -2.49 -5.49 10.97
C GLY A 175 -1.91 -4.10 10.82
N ALA A 176 -2.40 -3.16 11.59
CA ALA A 176 -1.87 -1.81 11.68
C ALA A 176 -1.52 -1.49 13.13
N TRP A 177 -0.43 -0.76 13.34
CA TRP A 177 -0.02 -0.31 14.66
C TRP A 177 0.25 1.19 14.61
N PHE A 178 -0.65 1.96 15.18
CA PHE A 178 -0.57 3.40 15.30
C PHE A 178 0.14 3.80 16.59
N ASN A 179 0.92 4.87 16.55
CA ASN A 179 1.68 5.40 17.69
C ASN A 179 2.58 4.36 18.37
N GLY A 180 3.03 3.37 17.61
CA GLY A 180 3.92 2.33 18.11
C GLY A 180 5.27 2.90 18.55
N THR A 181 5.97 2.19 19.45
CA THR A 181 7.31 2.56 19.88
C THR A 181 8.30 2.55 18.72
N VAL A 182 9.22 3.51 18.70
CA VAL A 182 10.37 3.53 17.78
C VAL A 182 11.49 2.62 18.29
N GLY A 183 12.40 2.21 17.41
CA GLY A 183 13.59 1.41 17.79
C GLY A 183 13.42 -0.10 17.65
N ASN A 184 12.27 -0.59 17.20
CA ASN A 184 12.09 -2.01 16.86
C ASN A 184 12.62 -2.32 15.46
N TYR A 185 13.15 -3.53 15.26
CA TYR A 185 13.46 -4.03 13.92
C TYR A 185 12.20 -4.07 13.07
N ARG A 186 12.29 -3.58 11.85
CA ARG A 186 11.18 -3.53 10.88
C ARG A 186 11.66 -4.04 9.54
N THR A 187 10.81 -4.78 8.86
CA THR A 187 11.04 -5.18 7.47
C THR A 187 10.14 -4.35 6.58
N SER A 188 10.74 -3.67 5.62
CA SER A 188 10.01 -2.97 4.55
C SER A 188 9.90 -3.90 3.36
N LEU A 189 8.68 -4.18 2.94
CA LEU A 189 8.38 -5.02 1.78
C LEU A 189 7.66 -4.18 0.73
N GLY A 190 8.03 -4.36 -0.53
CA GLY A 190 7.41 -3.60 -1.60
C GLY A 190 7.90 -4.00 -2.98
N TYR A 191 7.42 -3.26 -3.94
CA TYR A 191 7.79 -3.36 -5.36
C TYR A 191 8.61 -2.11 -5.72
N PRO A 192 9.93 -2.16 -5.57
CA PRO A 192 10.81 -1.01 -5.79
C PRO A 192 10.78 -0.57 -7.25
N VAL A 193 11.34 0.61 -7.46
CA VAL A 193 11.55 1.27 -8.76
C VAL A 193 12.63 0.54 -9.55
#